data_c65fdb692b7215cea78499b6cf002e73
#
_entry.id   c65fdb692b7215cea78499b6cf002e73
#
_cell.length_a   1.000
_cell.length_b   1.000
_cell.length_c   1.000
_cell.angle_alpha   90.00
_cell.angle_beta   90.00
_cell.angle_gamma   90.00
#
_symmetry.space_group_name_H-M   'P 1'
#
loop_
_entity.id
_entity.type
_entity.pdbx_description
1 polymer ?
#
loop_
_entity_poly.entity_id
_entity_poly.type
_entity_poly.pdbx_seq_one_letter_code
_entity_poly.pdbx_strand_id
1 'polypeptide(L)'
;MKNAVTRGQPRALAEVESMILGRAPHAVMFVGPGSTGKTTLALDLAAGLLCGDPDPGARPCRECRGCHQVASGNHPDLHRLAPDGPGDQIRIGKAGDPEPGTVRHLINELALLPVEGGARVVIVEQAHRMNDDAQNALLKMLEEPPAGVTIVLCADDEECLLPTVRSRCARVRLGPVGGREIERWLGDLGVADAPRSARLARLAGGRPGLALAYAHSSEAERIRGEIARGIVDMLAQGRAARLASVRELTKSAAALDTALDSWRSAGLAAAAAAAAGPARGRNGKATKAATASAGALTAPVPAAAEDAPPVAANAAQDAAPVAAEDASVPRLAAADRRSAASTLLEIWASIGRDISVAQAGGGPQLREVELVDELRAVAPAVSPASLVSFLARVGEISNQLDENVGPELALDVLALSWPRTEAAANAPANAPAGHRR
;
A
#
# COMPACT_ATOMS: atom_id res chain seq x y z
N MET A 1 25.38 -3.92 2.81
CA MET A 1 25.15 -2.57 2.21
C MET A 1 24.98 -1.54 3.31
N LYS A 2 26.02 -0.68 3.53
CA LYS A 2 26.07 0.26 4.69
C LYS A 2 25.02 1.37 4.65
N ASN A 3 24.75 1.91 3.48
CA ASN A 3 23.90 3.10 3.31
C ASN A 3 22.51 2.76 2.72
N ALA A 4 22.01 1.52 2.94
CA ALA A 4 20.67 1.15 2.51
C ALA A 4 19.59 1.89 3.32
N VAL A 5 18.53 2.31 2.66
CA VAL A 5 17.30 2.83 3.29
C VAL A 5 16.41 1.68 3.75
N THR A 6 16.40 0.59 3.00
CA THR A 6 15.64 -0.64 3.32
C THR A 6 16.06 -1.19 4.68
N ARG A 7 15.11 -1.56 5.52
CA ARG A 7 15.32 -2.12 6.86
C ARG A 7 14.72 -3.52 6.97
N GLY A 8 15.28 -4.32 7.86
CA GLY A 8 14.72 -5.62 8.21
C GLY A 8 14.80 -6.72 7.15
N GLN A 9 15.61 -6.52 6.10
CA GLN A 9 15.71 -7.45 4.98
C GLN A 9 17.17 -7.89 4.72
N PRO A 10 17.87 -8.50 5.71
CA PRO A 10 19.31 -8.72 5.61
C PRO A 10 19.74 -9.60 4.42
N ARG A 11 18.94 -10.62 4.07
CA ARG A 11 19.20 -11.49 2.91
C ARG A 11 19.03 -10.74 1.60
N ALA A 12 17.91 -10.06 1.42
CA ALA A 12 17.64 -9.29 0.20
C ALA A 12 18.67 -8.15 0.01
N LEU A 13 19.08 -7.50 1.10
CA LEU A 13 20.16 -6.49 1.07
C LEU A 13 21.52 -7.07 0.66
N ALA A 14 21.87 -8.27 1.11
CA ALA A 14 23.10 -8.94 0.71
C ALA A 14 23.09 -9.34 -0.78
N GLU A 15 21.94 -9.80 -1.29
CA GLU A 15 21.77 -10.09 -2.72
C GLU A 15 21.89 -8.83 -3.57
N VAL A 16 21.25 -7.73 -3.17
CA VAL A 16 21.37 -6.43 -3.85
C VAL A 16 22.81 -5.89 -3.80
N GLU A 17 23.48 -6.00 -2.66
CA GLU A 17 24.90 -5.62 -2.53
C GLU A 17 25.79 -6.42 -3.51
N SER A 18 25.56 -7.72 -3.62
CA SER A 18 26.25 -8.56 -4.59
C SER A 18 26.01 -8.13 -6.06
N MET A 19 24.79 -7.68 -6.37
CA MET A 19 24.45 -7.14 -7.70
C MET A 19 25.17 -5.82 -7.98
N ILE A 20 25.33 -4.95 -6.99
CA ILE A 20 26.05 -3.66 -7.10
C ILE A 20 27.54 -3.87 -7.25
N LEU A 21 28.14 -4.80 -6.50
CA LEU A 21 29.56 -5.12 -6.54
C LEU A 21 29.98 -5.88 -7.79
N GLY A 22 29.08 -6.71 -8.32
CA GLY A 22 29.30 -7.53 -9.49
C GLY A 22 28.63 -6.96 -10.74
N ARG A 23 28.04 -7.88 -11.52
CA ARG A 23 27.21 -7.52 -12.66
C ARG A 23 25.76 -7.81 -12.28
N ALA A 24 24.94 -6.76 -12.17
CA ALA A 24 23.52 -6.92 -11.95
C ALA A 24 22.88 -7.74 -13.08
N PRO A 25 21.96 -8.67 -12.77
CA PRO A 25 21.13 -9.30 -13.79
C PRO A 25 20.34 -8.23 -14.56
N HIS A 26 20.07 -8.50 -15.83
CA HIS A 26 19.26 -7.59 -16.67
C HIS A 26 17.82 -7.48 -16.19
N ALA A 27 17.30 -8.50 -15.50
CA ALA A 27 15.96 -8.48 -14.89
C ALA A 27 15.99 -9.08 -13.49
N VAL A 28 15.40 -8.36 -12.54
CA VAL A 28 15.30 -8.76 -11.13
C VAL A 28 13.84 -8.62 -10.70
N MET A 29 13.33 -9.59 -9.97
CA MET A 29 11.98 -9.56 -9.42
C MET A 29 12.04 -9.57 -7.89
N PHE A 30 11.54 -8.49 -7.27
CA PHE A 30 11.37 -8.37 -5.82
C PHE A 30 9.97 -8.82 -5.44
N VAL A 31 9.88 -9.90 -4.67
CA VAL A 31 8.62 -10.54 -4.30
C VAL A 31 8.43 -10.54 -2.80
N GLY A 32 7.23 -10.28 -2.34
CA GLY A 32 6.86 -10.36 -0.93
C GLY A 32 5.64 -9.48 -0.61
N PRO A 33 5.05 -9.62 0.56
CA PRO A 33 3.84 -8.90 0.95
C PRO A 33 3.92 -7.39 0.73
N GLY A 34 2.78 -6.75 0.54
CA GLY A 34 2.68 -5.29 0.42
C GLY A 34 3.36 -4.56 1.58
N SER A 35 3.94 -3.39 1.31
CA SER A 35 4.59 -2.54 2.33
C SER A 35 5.77 -3.16 3.11
N THR A 36 6.40 -4.22 2.59
CA THR A 36 7.64 -4.82 3.15
C THR A 36 8.93 -4.13 2.71
N GLY A 37 8.84 -3.13 1.82
CA GLY A 37 9.98 -2.34 1.36
C GLY A 37 10.53 -2.73 -0.02
N LYS A 38 9.75 -3.41 -0.88
CA LYS A 38 10.18 -3.80 -2.24
C LYS A 38 10.64 -2.62 -3.08
N THR A 39 9.81 -1.59 -3.21
CA THR A 39 10.15 -0.36 -3.96
C THR A 39 11.35 0.37 -3.33
N THR A 40 11.45 0.38 -2.00
CA THR A 40 12.61 0.97 -1.31
C THR A 40 13.90 0.22 -1.66
N LEU A 41 13.86 -1.12 -1.68
CA LEU A 41 15.00 -1.96 -2.07
C LEU A 41 15.35 -1.78 -3.55
N ALA A 42 14.34 -1.60 -4.41
CA ALA A 42 14.56 -1.29 -5.83
C ALA A 42 15.26 0.06 -6.01
N LEU A 43 14.89 1.06 -5.22
CA LEU A 43 15.56 2.37 -5.19
C LEU A 43 16.97 2.28 -4.58
N ASP A 44 17.20 1.39 -3.60
CA ASP A 44 18.54 1.11 -3.07
C ASP A 44 19.45 0.48 -4.14
N LEU A 45 18.94 -0.48 -4.93
CA LEU A 45 19.65 -1.06 -6.08
C LEU A 45 19.91 0.01 -7.15
N ALA A 46 18.91 0.78 -7.53
CA ALA A 46 19.07 1.86 -8.51
C ALA A 46 20.12 2.88 -8.08
N ALA A 47 20.07 3.31 -6.82
CA ALA A 47 21.06 4.23 -6.26
C ALA A 47 22.47 3.63 -6.24
N GLY A 48 22.61 2.32 -6.06
CA GLY A 48 23.89 1.63 -6.14
C GLY A 48 24.45 1.57 -7.56
N LEU A 49 23.62 1.25 -8.55
CA LEU A 49 24.00 1.14 -9.96
C LEU A 49 24.29 2.49 -10.61
N LEU A 50 23.55 3.54 -10.22
CA LEU A 50 23.66 4.91 -10.74
C LEU A 50 24.56 5.80 -9.88
N CYS A 51 25.25 5.22 -8.88
CA CYS A 51 26.15 5.96 -7.99
C CYS A 51 27.45 6.34 -8.70
N GLY A 52 27.85 7.61 -8.58
CA GLY A 52 29.09 8.12 -9.13
C GLY A 52 30.33 7.85 -8.26
N ASP A 53 30.22 7.13 -7.14
CA ASP A 53 31.36 6.77 -6.30
C ASP A 53 32.27 5.77 -7.03
N PRO A 54 33.60 6.01 -7.11
CA PRO A 54 34.52 5.10 -7.76
C PRO A 54 34.66 3.75 -7.04
N ASP A 55 34.48 3.71 -5.71
CA ASP A 55 34.53 2.46 -4.95
C ASP A 55 33.16 1.75 -4.97
N PRO A 56 33.04 0.60 -5.64
CA PRO A 56 31.80 -0.15 -5.64
C PRO A 56 31.33 -0.56 -4.23
N GLY A 57 32.25 -0.76 -3.27
CA GLY A 57 31.94 -1.14 -1.91
C GLY A 57 31.31 0.01 -1.08
N ALA A 58 31.47 1.26 -1.53
CA ALA A 58 30.85 2.45 -0.93
C ALA A 58 29.44 2.73 -1.49
N ARG A 59 29.00 2.03 -2.55
CA ARG A 59 27.72 2.31 -3.22
C ARG A 59 26.54 1.64 -2.51
N PRO A 60 25.40 2.37 -2.47
CA PRO A 60 25.19 3.78 -2.78
C PRO A 60 25.83 4.68 -1.73
N CYS A 61 26.58 5.72 -2.14
CA CYS A 61 27.20 6.64 -1.18
C CYS A 61 26.20 7.61 -0.53
N ARG A 62 25.06 7.86 -1.14
CA ARG A 62 24.00 8.81 -0.72
C ARG A 62 24.38 10.30 -0.73
N GLU A 63 25.59 10.63 -1.15
CA GLU A 63 26.13 12.01 -1.17
C GLU A 63 26.36 12.54 -2.58
N CYS A 64 26.57 11.67 -3.57
CA CYS A 64 26.82 12.10 -4.95
C CYS A 64 25.52 12.57 -5.63
N ARG A 65 25.67 13.31 -6.73
CA ARG A 65 24.56 13.82 -7.54
C ARG A 65 23.61 12.71 -7.99
N GLY A 66 24.13 11.58 -8.48
CA GLY A 66 23.31 10.45 -8.92
C GLY A 66 22.46 9.91 -7.79
N CYS A 67 23.01 9.69 -6.58
CA CYS A 67 22.24 9.25 -5.43
C CYS A 67 21.14 10.23 -5.03
N HIS A 68 21.40 11.54 -5.06
CA HIS A 68 20.39 12.57 -4.78
C HIS A 68 19.28 12.58 -5.85
N GLN A 69 19.64 12.45 -7.12
CA GLN A 69 18.66 12.39 -8.21
C GLN A 69 17.80 11.12 -8.15
N VAL A 70 18.37 9.97 -7.79
CA VAL A 70 17.58 8.74 -7.55
C VAL A 70 16.63 8.93 -6.38
N ALA A 71 17.09 9.52 -5.27
CA ALA A 71 16.25 9.78 -4.10
C ALA A 71 15.07 10.71 -4.42
N SER A 72 15.27 11.72 -5.28
CA SER A 72 14.22 12.63 -5.74
C SER A 72 13.37 12.09 -6.90
N GLY A 73 13.72 10.90 -7.44
CA GLY A 73 13.03 10.33 -8.62
C GLY A 73 13.33 11.04 -9.94
N ASN A 74 14.33 11.93 -9.99
CA ASN A 74 14.64 12.81 -11.15
C ASN A 74 15.95 12.41 -11.88
N HIS A 75 16.46 11.19 -11.65
CA HIS A 75 17.63 10.72 -12.38
C HIS A 75 17.26 10.40 -13.82
N PRO A 76 17.98 10.93 -14.86
CA PRO A 76 17.61 10.76 -16.27
C PRO A 76 17.63 9.29 -16.73
N ASP A 77 18.42 8.44 -16.07
CA ASP A 77 18.51 7.01 -16.37
C ASP A 77 17.74 6.13 -15.35
N LEU A 78 16.84 6.73 -14.55
CA LEU A 78 15.89 6.01 -13.71
C LEU A 78 14.47 6.20 -14.24
N HIS A 79 13.87 5.10 -14.71
CA HIS A 79 12.50 5.08 -15.16
C HIS A 79 11.62 4.34 -14.15
N ARG A 80 10.48 4.91 -13.79
CA ARG A 80 9.53 4.30 -12.86
C ARG A 80 8.19 4.15 -13.55
N LEU A 81 7.63 2.97 -13.44
CA LEU A 81 6.29 2.65 -13.92
C LEU A 81 5.46 2.17 -12.74
N ALA A 82 4.45 2.94 -12.40
CA ALA A 82 3.48 2.64 -11.35
C ALA A 82 2.07 2.49 -11.95
N PRO A 83 1.15 1.82 -11.28
CA PRO A 83 -0.24 1.82 -11.69
C PRO A 83 -0.77 3.26 -11.77
N ASP A 84 -1.35 3.59 -12.94
CA ASP A 84 -1.93 4.92 -13.22
C ASP A 84 -3.09 4.75 -14.19
N GLY A 85 -4.29 4.73 -13.71
CA GLY A 85 -5.44 4.61 -14.57
C GLY A 85 -6.66 4.00 -13.91
N PRO A 86 -7.78 3.94 -14.63
CA PRO A 86 -8.99 3.30 -14.13
C PRO A 86 -8.72 1.83 -13.77
N GLY A 87 -8.97 1.45 -12.53
CA GLY A 87 -8.74 0.09 -12.05
C GLY A 87 -7.38 -0.15 -11.44
N ASP A 88 -6.57 0.90 -11.21
CA ASP A 88 -5.24 0.76 -10.59
C ASP A 88 -4.37 -0.27 -11.34
N GLN A 89 -4.37 -0.19 -12.67
CA GLN A 89 -3.66 -1.11 -13.56
C GLN A 89 -2.52 -0.44 -14.30
N ILE A 90 -1.47 -1.21 -14.55
CA ILE A 90 -0.40 -0.84 -15.49
C ILE A 90 -0.84 -1.22 -16.90
N ARG A 91 -1.08 -0.22 -17.74
CA ARG A 91 -1.61 -0.39 -19.11
C ARG A 91 -0.48 -0.63 -20.12
N ILE A 92 -0.81 -1.38 -21.17
CA ILE A 92 0.12 -1.59 -22.29
C ILE A 92 0.43 -0.29 -23.07
N GLY A 93 -0.54 0.61 -23.21
CA GLY A 93 -0.45 1.81 -24.06
C GLY A 93 -0.79 1.57 -25.53
N LYS A 94 -1.12 2.64 -26.27
CA LYS A 94 -1.49 2.59 -27.70
C LYS A 94 -0.26 2.29 -28.56
N ALA A 95 -0.46 1.58 -29.69
CA ALA A 95 0.56 1.39 -30.70
C ALA A 95 0.75 2.69 -31.50
N GLY A 96 2.02 3.12 -31.68
CA GLY A 96 2.39 4.28 -32.48
C GLY A 96 2.55 5.59 -31.71
N ASP A 97 1.72 5.88 -30.73
CA ASP A 97 1.85 7.05 -29.84
C ASP A 97 1.50 6.64 -28.39
N PRO A 98 2.44 5.99 -27.70
CA PRO A 98 2.22 5.49 -26.35
C PRO A 98 2.22 6.64 -25.33
N GLU A 99 1.15 6.72 -24.56
CA GLU A 99 0.99 7.68 -23.46
C GLU A 99 2.04 7.43 -22.37
N PRO A 100 2.58 8.48 -21.69
CA PRO A 100 3.41 8.31 -20.50
C PRO A 100 2.73 7.41 -19.44
N GLY A 101 3.52 6.69 -18.67
CA GLY A 101 2.98 5.77 -17.66
C GLY A 101 2.46 4.44 -18.21
N THR A 102 2.80 4.09 -19.47
CA THR A 102 2.44 2.81 -20.09
C THR A 102 3.67 1.97 -20.41
N VAL A 103 3.48 0.64 -20.55
CA VAL A 103 4.59 -0.28 -20.87
C VAL A 103 5.24 0.03 -22.22
N ARG A 104 4.45 0.37 -23.25
CA ARG A 104 5.01 0.74 -24.56
C ARG A 104 5.80 2.03 -24.53
N HIS A 105 5.36 3.02 -23.77
CA HIS A 105 6.13 4.24 -23.58
C HIS A 105 7.47 3.93 -22.92
N LEU A 106 7.48 3.15 -21.86
CA LEU A 106 8.68 2.69 -21.20
C LEU A 106 9.63 1.96 -22.17
N ILE A 107 9.13 1.03 -22.98
CA ILE A 107 9.93 0.31 -23.98
C ILE A 107 10.58 1.29 -24.98
N ASN A 108 9.88 2.31 -25.44
CA ASN A 108 10.41 3.31 -26.36
C ASN A 108 11.52 4.14 -25.69
N GLU A 109 11.35 4.54 -24.44
CA GLU A 109 12.39 5.26 -23.69
C GLU A 109 13.65 4.40 -23.52
N LEU A 110 13.50 3.10 -23.28
CA LEU A 110 14.60 2.18 -23.09
C LEU A 110 15.38 1.86 -24.38
N ALA A 111 14.79 2.08 -25.55
CA ALA A 111 15.46 1.95 -26.81
C ALA A 111 16.53 3.06 -27.05
N LEU A 112 16.47 4.15 -26.30
CA LEU A 112 17.46 5.22 -26.33
C LEU A 112 18.70 4.85 -25.51
N LEU A 113 19.87 5.41 -25.83
CA LEU A 113 21.08 5.23 -25.05
C LEU A 113 20.98 5.92 -23.67
N PRO A 114 21.68 5.38 -22.63
CA PRO A 114 21.78 6.05 -21.35
C PRO A 114 22.32 7.47 -21.47
N VAL A 115 21.76 8.43 -20.73
CA VAL A 115 22.14 9.84 -20.80
C VAL A 115 23.48 10.10 -20.10
N GLU A 116 23.70 9.50 -18.93
CA GLU A 116 24.93 9.67 -18.15
C GLU A 116 25.95 8.52 -18.36
N GLY A 117 25.73 7.67 -19.36
CA GLY A 117 26.75 6.79 -19.94
C GLY A 117 27.14 5.53 -19.16
N GLY A 118 26.34 5.11 -18.17
CA GLY A 118 26.66 3.95 -17.35
C GLY A 118 25.59 2.86 -17.37
N ALA A 119 24.70 2.92 -16.42
CA ALA A 119 23.56 2.02 -16.25
C ALA A 119 22.25 2.77 -16.45
N ARG A 120 21.22 2.03 -16.83
CA ARG A 120 19.84 2.51 -16.82
C ARG A 120 18.99 1.56 -16.01
N VAL A 121 18.19 2.06 -15.11
CA VAL A 121 17.38 1.25 -14.20
C VAL A 121 15.91 1.56 -14.42
N VAL A 122 15.13 0.50 -14.55
CA VAL A 122 13.68 0.53 -14.65
C VAL A 122 13.10 -0.11 -13.41
N ILE A 123 12.16 0.55 -12.77
CA ILE A 123 11.40 -0.02 -11.66
C ILE A 123 9.92 -0.06 -12.05
N VAL A 124 9.38 -1.27 -12.17
CA VAL A 124 7.94 -1.49 -12.33
C VAL A 124 7.38 -1.78 -10.94
N GLU A 125 6.69 -0.77 -10.41
CA GLU A 125 6.05 -0.87 -9.10
C GLU A 125 4.73 -1.64 -9.22
N GLN A 126 4.43 -2.50 -8.27
CA GLN A 126 3.23 -3.33 -8.31
C GLN A 126 3.05 -4.07 -9.64
N ALA A 127 4.10 -4.75 -10.11
CA ALA A 127 4.12 -5.44 -11.40
C ALA A 127 2.97 -6.46 -11.56
N HIS A 128 2.40 -6.96 -10.47
CA HIS A 128 1.20 -7.80 -10.44
C HIS A 128 -0.07 -7.07 -10.94
N ARG A 129 -0.02 -5.74 -11.09
CA ARG A 129 -1.11 -4.92 -11.68
C ARG A 129 -1.02 -4.82 -13.21
N MET A 130 -0.03 -5.43 -13.85
CA MET A 130 0.03 -5.56 -15.31
C MET A 130 -0.95 -6.63 -15.77
N ASN A 131 -1.79 -6.31 -16.75
CA ASN A 131 -2.55 -7.34 -17.46
C ASN A 131 -1.63 -8.16 -18.39
N ASP A 132 -2.13 -9.28 -18.92
CA ASP A 132 -1.36 -10.21 -19.75
C ASP A 132 -0.75 -9.53 -20.98
N ASP A 133 -1.48 -8.60 -21.61
CA ASP A 133 -0.97 -7.86 -22.76
C ASP A 133 0.22 -6.96 -22.41
N ALA A 134 0.18 -6.30 -21.25
CA ALA A 134 1.28 -5.48 -20.74
C ALA A 134 2.49 -6.34 -20.38
N GLN A 135 2.26 -7.50 -19.75
CA GLN A 135 3.33 -8.46 -19.44
C GLN A 135 3.97 -9.03 -20.71
N ASN A 136 3.16 -9.42 -21.70
CA ASN A 136 3.64 -9.93 -22.99
C ASN A 136 4.44 -8.86 -23.77
N ALA A 137 4.03 -7.60 -23.71
CA ALA A 137 4.79 -6.50 -24.34
C ALA A 137 6.20 -6.34 -23.73
N LEU A 138 6.36 -6.64 -22.44
CA LEU A 138 7.64 -6.55 -21.74
C LEU A 138 8.59 -7.71 -22.06
N LEU A 139 8.09 -8.87 -22.52
CA LEU A 139 8.88 -10.07 -22.74
C LEU A 139 10.10 -9.83 -23.64
N LYS A 140 9.93 -9.07 -24.73
CA LYS A 140 11.05 -8.77 -25.64
C LYS A 140 12.21 -8.07 -24.93
N MET A 141 11.89 -7.15 -24.00
CA MET A 141 12.91 -6.43 -23.22
C MET A 141 13.56 -7.32 -22.15
N LEU A 142 12.83 -8.34 -21.69
CA LEU A 142 13.37 -9.33 -20.75
C LEU A 142 14.24 -10.38 -21.44
N GLU A 143 14.01 -10.66 -22.72
CA GLU A 143 14.78 -11.62 -23.53
C GLU A 143 16.07 -10.99 -24.09
N GLU A 144 15.94 -9.80 -24.68
CA GLU A 144 17.01 -9.08 -25.37
C GLU A 144 17.12 -7.65 -24.82
N PRO A 145 17.55 -7.49 -23.54
CA PRO A 145 17.67 -6.16 -22.95
C PRO A 145 18.77 -5.35 -23.65
N PRO A 146 18.56 -4.05 -23.84
CA PRO A 146 19.62 -3.15 -24.28
C PRO A 146 20.79 -3.16 -23.30
N ALA A 147 22.02 -2.93 -23.80
CA ALA A 147 23.20 -2.93 -22.95
C ALA A 147 23.09 -1.89 -21.81
N GLY A 148 23.44 -2.32 -20.60
CA GLY A 148 23.42 -1.46 -19.41
C GLY A 148 22.03 -1.24 -18.78
N VAL A 149 20.96 -1.87 -19.30
CA VAL A 149 19.62 -1.78 -18.72
C VAL A 149 19.44 -2.87 -17.66
N THR A 150 18.90 -2.47 -16.50
CA THR A 150 18.42 -3.36 -15.43
C THR A 150 16.95 -3.11 -15.19
N ILE A 151 16.12 -4.11 -15.35
CA ILE A 151 14.65 -4.05 -15.12
C ILE A 151 14.36 -4.68 -13.75
N VAL A 152 13.68 -3.93 -12.88
CA VAL A 152 13.26 -4.39 -11.56
C VAL A 152 11.73 -4.46 -11.51
N LEU A 153 11.20 -5.65 -11.29
CA LEU A 153 9.76 -5.88 -11.11
C LEU A 153 9.46 -6.05 -9.62
N CYS A 154 8.61 -5.21 -9.05
CA CYS A 154 8.14 -5.34 -7.67
C CYS A 154 6.75 -5.97 -7.67
N ALA A 155 6.60 -7.18 -7.13
CA ALA A 155 5.32 -7.89 -7.08
C ALA A 155 4.99 -8.35 -5.66
N ASP A 156 3.72 -8.29 -5.28
CA ASP A 156 3.26 -8.80 -3.99
C ASP A 156 3.22 -10.32 -4.00
N ASP A 157 2.81 -10.91 -5.14
CA ASP A 157 2.85 -12.32 -5.41
C ASP A 157 3.47 -12.59 -6.80
N GLU A 158 4.34 -13.59 -6.89
CA GLU A 158 4.95 -13.98 -8.16
C GLU A 158 3.96 -14.73 -9.08
N GLU A 159 2.94 -15.36 -8.51
CA GLU A 159 1.96 -16.13 -9.30
C GLU A 159 1.05 -15.25 -10.16
N CYS A 160 0.90 -13.99 -9.81
CA CYS A 160 0.21 -12.99 -10.62
C CYS A 160 0.98 -12.56 -11.88
N LEU A 161 2.23 -13.00 -12.03
CA LEU A 161 3.05 -12.77 -13.23
C LEU A 161 3.10 -14.02 -14.10
N LEU A 162 3.07 -13.81 -15.42
CA LEU A 162 3.16 -14.90 -16.38
C LEU A 162 4.43 -15.77 -16.15
N PRO A 163 4.34 -17.09 -16.28
CA PRO A 163 5.49 -17.99 -16.13
C PRO A 163 6.67 -17.58 -17.03
N THR A 164 6.37 -17.03 -18.21
CA THR A 164 7.35 -16.54 -19.19
C THR A 164 8.12 -15.33 -18.67
N VAL A 165 7.50 -14.42 -17.90
CA VAL A 165 8.15 -13.30 -17.22
C VAL A 165 9.00 -13.81 -16.06
N ARG A 166 8.41 -14.66 -15.21
CA ARG A 166 9.08 -15.22 -14.02
C ARG A 166 10.36 -15.98 -14.34
N SER A 167 10.38 -16.73 -15.43
CA SER A 167 11.54 -17.54 -15.85
C SER A 167 12.75 -16.72 -16.27
N ARG A 168 12.57 -15.44 -16.59
CA ARG A 168 13.61 -14.51 -17.08
C ARG A 168 14.14 -13.55 -16.02
N CYS A 169 13.57 -13.59 -14.81
CA CYS A 169 13.94 -12.69 -13.72
C CYS A 169 14.71 -13.42 -12.62
N ALA A 170 15.79 -12.83 -12.15
CA ALA A 170 16.42 -13.23 -10.89
C ALA A 170 15.49 -12.86 -9.74
N ARG A 171 15.24 -13.78 -8.79
CA ARG A 171 14.27 -13.59 -7.72
C ARG A 171 14.93 -13.18 -6.43
N VAL A 172 14.44 -12.13 -5.81
CA VAL A 172 14.82 -11.69 -4.46
C VAL A 172 13.55 -11.62 -3.62
N ARG A 173 13.51 -12.36 -2.52
CA ARG A 173 12.32 -12.46 -1.67
C ARG A 173 12.45 -11.58 -0.44
N LEU A 174 11.42 -10.77 -0.19
CA LEU A 174 11.25 -9.98 1.02
C LEU A 174 10.19 -10.64 1.89
N GLY A 175 10.53 -10.80 3.17
CA GLY A 175 9.60 -11.34 4.18
C GLY A 175 9.08 -10.26 5.12
N PRO A 176 8.17 -10.66 6.05
CA PRO A 176 7.77 -9.77 7.13
C PRO A 176 8.96 -9.46 8.04
N VAL A 177 9.07 -8.21 8.45
CA VAL A 177 10.11 -7.70 9.35
C VAL A 177 9.70 -7.97 10.81
N GLY A 178 10.66 -8.31 11.66
CA GLY A 178 10.39 -8.56 13.07
C GLY A 178 9.82 -7.33 13.79
N GLY A 179 8.78 -7.51 14.61
CA GLY A 179 8.11 -6.41 15.29
C GLY A 179 9.06 -5.54 16.12
N ARG A 180 10.02 -6.13 16.85
CA ARG A 180 11.04 -5.38 17.63
C ARG A 180 11.97 -4.54 16.76
N GLU A 181 12.17 -4.91 15.51
CA GLU A 181 12.98 -4.15 14.56
C GLU A 181 12.20 -2.96 14.02
N ILE A 182 10.93 -3.17 13.70
CA ILE A 182 10.01 -2.07 13.32
C ILE A 182 9.87 -1.07 14.48
N GLU A 183 9.67 -1.55 15.70
CA GLU A 183 9.57 -0.73 16.91
C GLU A 183 10.81 0.17 17.08
N ARG A 184 12.00 -0.42 17.03
CA ARG A 184 13.26 0.32 17.09
C ARG A 184 13.37 1.37 15.98
N TRP A 185 13.07 0.96 14.77
CA TRP A 185 13.15 1.85 13.61
C TRP A 185 12.22 3.06 13.70
N LEU A 186 10.96 2.87 14.16
CA LEU A 186 10.03 3.98 14.40
C LEU A 186 10.54 4.92 15.50
N GLY A 187 11.14 4.37 16.57
CA GLY A 187 11.79 5.16 17.63
C GLY A 187 13.00 5.94 17.12
N ASP A 188 13.87 5.32 16.32
CA ASP A 188 15.04 5.98 15.72
C ASP A 188 14.64 7.13 14.79
N LEU A 189 13.51 7.02 14.10
CA LEU A 189 12.93 8.08 13.29
C LEU A 189 12.27 9.20 14.13
N GLY A 190 12.02 8.97 15.42
CA GLY A 190 11.33 9.92 16.29
C GLY A 190 9.86 10.17 15.94
N VAL A 191 9.21 9.28 15.16
CA VAL A 191 7.83 9.45 14.67
C VAL A 191 6.77 8.96 15.65
N ALA A 192 7.17 8.16 16.64
CA ALA A 192 6.31 7.68 17.72
C ALA A 192 7.11 7.42 18.99
N ASP A 193 6.49 7.59 20.15
CA ASP A 193 7.05 7.15 21.42
C ASP A 193 7.13 5.63 21.55
N ALA A 194 7.83 5.12 22.55
CA ALA A 194 8.05 3.67 22.68
C ALA A 194 6.75 2.84 22.79
N PRO A 195 5.73 3.23 23.60
CA PRO A 195 4.47 2.49 23.67
C PRO A 195 3.73 2.47 22.33
N ARG A 196 3.66 3.60 21.61
CA ARG A 196 3.00 3.72 20.31
C ARG A 196 3.79 2.96 19.24
N SER A 197 5.12 3.03 19.24
CA SER A 197 5.98 2.26 18.32
C SER A 197 5.76 0.76 18.47
N ALA A 198 5.69 0.24 19.70
CA ALA A 198 5.40 -1.16 19.97
C ALA A 198 4.00 -1.57 19.49
N ARG A 199 2.99 -0.70 19.66
CA ARG A 199 1.64 -0.93 19.17
C ARG A 199 1.58 -0.96 17.66
N LEU A 200 2.14 0.05 16.98
CA LEU A 200 2.15 0.15 15.52
C LEU A 200 2.94 -0.99 14.87
N ALA A 201 4.04 -1.44 15.46
CA ALA A 201 4.80 -2.57 14.97
C ALA A 201 3.98 -3.88 14.99
N ARG A 202 3.16 -4.09 16.03
CA ARG A 202 2.23 -5.24 16.09
C ARG A 202 1.11 -5.12 15.06
N LEU A 203 0.48 -3.96 15.00
CA LEU A 203 -0.62 -3.64 14.08
C LEU A 203 -0.22 -3.85 12.61
N ALA A 204 0.98 -3.44 12.25
CA ALA A 204 1.51 -3.59 10.90
C ALA A 204 1.85 -5.03 10.48
N GLY A 205 1.97 -5.95 11.44
CA GLY A 205 2.14 -7.37 11.16
C GLY A 205 3.39 -7.71 10.35
N GLY A 206 4.50 -6.98 10.57
CA GLY A 206 5.76 -7.19 9.85
C GLY A 206 5.93 -6.36 8.58
N ARG A 207 5.08 -5.36 8.37
CA ARG A 207 5.08 -4.45 7.21
C ARG A 207 5.57 -3.05 7.62
N PRO A 208 6.88 -2.74 7.55
CA PRO A 208 7.44 -1.48 8.06
C PRO A 208 6.83 -0.24 7.38
N GLY A 209 6.55 -0.30 6.08
CA GLY A 209 5.91 0.80 5.37
C GLY A 209 4.51 1.12 5.89
N LEU A 210 3.75 0.09 6.29
CA LEU A 210 2.42 0.26 6.90
C LEU A 210 2.52 0.83 8.33
N ALA A 211 3.50 0.36 9.13
CA ALA A 211 3.76 0.91 10.45
C ALA A 211 4.08 2.41 10.39
N LEU A 212 4.91 2.81 9.43
CA LEU A 212 5.27 4.21 9.21
C LEU A 212 4.05 5.04 8.75
N ALA A 213 3.21 4.49 7.87
CA ALA A 213 1.99 5.16 7.42
C ALA A 213 1.04 5.47 8.60
N TYR A 214 0.82 4.51 9.47
CA TYR A 214 0.02 4.73 10.69
C TYR A 214 0.70 5.70 11.67
N ALA A 215 2.04 5.68 11.79
CA ALA A 215 2.74 6.62 12.66
C ALA A 215 2.51 8.08 12.24
N HIS A 216 2.38 8.34 10.95
CA HIS A 216 2.16 9.68 10.39
C HIS A 216 0.68 10.05 10.24
N SER A 217 -0.25 9.09 10.20
CA SER A 217 -1.68 9.34 10.04
C SER A 217 -2.48 8.78 11.22
N SER A 218 -2.72 9.61 12.23
CA SER A 218 -3.59 9.26 13.35
C SER A 218 -5.04 8.96 12.90
N GLU A 219 -5.45 9.58 11.80
CA GLU A 219 -6.75 9.33 11.19
C GLU A 219 -6.85 7.90 10.62
N ALA A 220 -5.83 7.45 9.88
CA ALA A 220 -5.76 6.08 9.38
C ALA A 220 -5.75 5.06 10.53
N GLU A 221 -5.01 5.34 11.61
CA GLU A 221 -4.97 4.50 12.80
C GLU A 221 -6.36 4.40 13.46
N ARG A 222 -7.09 5.53 13.61
CA ARG A 222 -8.45 5.59 14.16
C ARG A 222 -9.44 4.80 13.29
N ILE A 223 -9.49 5.07 11.99
CA ILE A 223 -10.41 4.40 11.06
C ILE A 223 -10.19 2.89 11.08
N ARG A 224 -8.93 2.45 11.07
CA ARG A 224 -8.61 1.02 11.15
C ARG A 224 -9.13 0.37 12.45
N GLY A 225 -8.98 1.06 13.58
CA GLY A 225 -9.53 0.61 14.87
C GLY A 225 -11.05 0.50 14.85
N GLU A 226 -11.75 1.43 14.21
CA GLU A 226 -13.20 1.37 14.04
C GLU A 226 -13.65 0.21 13.17
N ILE A 227 -12.93 -0.06 12.06
CA ILE A 227 -13.17 -1.24 11.22
C ILE A 227 -12.98 -2.52 12.03
N ALA A 228 -11.87 -2.63 12.77
CA ALA A 228 -11.57 -3.79 13.58
C ALA A 228 -12.66 -4.08 14.63
N ARG A 229 -13.13 -3.04 15.32
CA ARG A 229 -14.24 -3.15 16.29
C ARG A 229 -15.53 -3.55 15.61
N GLY A 230 -15.89 -2.95 14.48
CA GLY A 230 -17.08 -3.32 13.71
C GLY A 230 -17.08 -4.77 13.26
N ILE A 231 -15.92 -5.32 12.90
CA ILE A 231 -15.76 -6.75 12.57
C ILE A 231 -16.01 -7.65 13.80
N VAL A 232 -15.52 -7.27 14.98
CA VAL A 232 -15.76 -8.01 16.22
C VAL A 232 -17.26 -7.97 16.58
N ASP A 233 -17.90 -6.80 16.46
CA ASP A 233 -19.34 -6.63 16.72
C ASP A 233 -20.22 -7.52 15.82
N MET A 234 -19.77 -7.79 14.58
CA MET A 234 -20.49 -8.67 13.67
C MET A 234 -20.59 -10.12 14.15
N LEU A 235 -19.77 -10.58 15.10
CA LEU A 235 -19.88 -11.93 15.70
C LEU A 235 -21.24 -12.15 16.39
N ALA A 236 -21.80 -11.09 16.99
CA ALA A 236 -23.08 -11.11 17.68
C ALA A 236 -24.29 -10.77 16.77
N GLN A 237 -24.06 -10.37 15.53
CA GLN A 237 -25.11 -9.87 14.63
C GLN A 237 -25.80 -10.99 13.83
N GLY A 238 -27.08 -10.76 13.50
CA GLY A 238 -27.83 -11.56 12.54
C GLY A 238 -27.44 -11.27 11.08
N ARG A 239 -27.89 -12.13 10.14
CA ARG A 239 -27.47 -12.05 8.71
C ARG A 239 -27.75 -10.69 8.08
N ALA A 240 -28.95 -10.14 8.24
CA ALA A 240 -29.31 -8.84 7.65
C ALA A 240 -28.44 -7.69 8.19
N ALA A 241 -28.19 -7.68 9.51
CA ALA A 241 -27.34 -6.67 10.14
C ALA A 241 -25.89 -6.76 9.64
N ARG A 242 -25.35 -7.97 9.44
CA ARG A 242 -24.00 -8.18 8.87
C ARG A 242 -23.84 -7.61 7.46
N LEU A 243 -24.84 -7.82 6.60
CA LEU A 243 -24.85 -7.24 5.26
C LEU A 243 -24.91 -5.71 5.27
N ALA A 244 -25.61 -5.13 6.24
CA ALA A 244 -25.60 -3.68 6.43
C ALA A 244 -24.22 -3.22 6.96
N SER A 245 -23.67 -3.89 7.99
CA SER A 245 -22.38 -3.55 8.58
C SER A 245 -21.24 -3.64 7.56
N VAL A 246 -21.21 -4.66 6.69
CA VAL A 246 -20.11 -4.81 5.71
C VAL A 246 -20.10 -3.66 4.70
N ARG A 247 -21.25 -3.11 4.34
CA ARG A 247 -21.32 -1.94 3.44
C ARG A 247 -20.73 -0.68 4.10
N GLU A 248 -21.01 -0.46 5.37
CA GLU A 248 -20.40 0.67 6.11
C GLU A 248 -18.90 0.44 6.31
N LEU A 249 -18.47 -0.78 6.66
CA LEU A 249 -17.06 -1.11 6.79
C LEU A 249 -16.30 -0.94 5.47
N THR A 250 -16.93 -1.21 4.33
CA THR A 250 -16.34 -0.97 3.00
C THR A 250 -16.11 0.53 2.75
N LYS A 251 -17.04 1.40 3.16
CA LYS A 251 -16.83 2.85 3.08
C LYS A 251 -15.69 3.30 3.99
N SER A 252 -15.63 2.78 5.20
CA SER A 252 -14.53 3.06 6.13
C SER A 252 -13.18 2.56 5.58
N ALA A 253 -13.15 1.40 4.91
CA ALA A 253 -11.93 0.88 4.28
C ALA A 253 -11.46 1.79 3.13
N ALA A 254 -12.37 2.31 2.31
CA ALA A 254 -12.02 3.29 1.27
C ALA A 254 -11.48 4.61 1.86
N ALA A 255 -12.04 5.06 2.98
CA ALA A 255 -11.51 6.22 3.69
C ALA A 255 -10.12 5.94 4.29
N LEU A 256 -9.88 4.72 4.79
CA LEU A 256 -8.57 4.28 5.25
C LEU A 256 -7.54 4.31 4.13
N ASP A 257 -7.86 3.74 2.96
CA ASP A 257 -6.98 3.74 1.79
C ASP A 257 -6.62 5.18 1.39
N THR A 258 -7.62 6.07 1.31
CA THR A 258 -7.41 7.49 1.01
C THR A 258 -6.47 8.16 2.04
N ALA A 259 -6.65 7.87 3.33
CA ALA A 259 -5.78 8.42 4.38
C ALA A 259 -4.34 7.89 4.30
N LEU A 260 -4.15 6.64 3.90
CA LEU A 260 -2.83 6.04 3.70
C LEU A 260 -2.14 6.57 2.42
N ASP A 261 -2.89 6.78 1.34
CA ASP A 261 -2.35 7.26 0.07
C ASP A 261 -1.99 8.74 0.12
N SER A 262 -2.76 9.55 0.83
CA SER A 262 -2.43 10.96 1.05
C SER A 262 -1.08 11.13 1.76
N TRP A 263 -0.76 10.27 2.72
CA TRP A 263 0.54 10.26 3.37
C TRP A 263 1.66 9.80 2.43
N ARG A 264 1.45 8.74 1.64
CA ARG A 264 2.43 8.24 0.65
C ARG A 264 2.80 9.33 -0.35
N SER A 265 1.81 10.03 -0.86
CA SER A 265 1.99 11.13 -1.82
C SER A 265 2.74 12.31 -1.19
N ALA A 266 2.36 12.70 0.05
CA ALA A 266 3.04 13.77 0.78
C ALA A 266 4.49 13.40 1.14
N GLY A 267 4.74 12.15 1.52
CA GLY A 267 6.07 11.62 1.84
C GLY A 267 7.01 11.62 0.63
N LEU A 268 6.49 11.22 -0.54
CA LEU A 268 7.25 11.29 -1.79
C LEU A 268 7.55 12.73 -2.20
N ALA A 269 6.59 13.64 -2.06
CA ALA A 269 6.79 15.06 -2.34
C ALA A 269 7.78 15.72 -1.36
N ALA A 270 7.72 15.38 -0.08
CA ALA A 270 8.66 15.86 0.93
C ALA A 270 10.09 15.34 0.70
N ALA A 271 10.23 14.06 0.34
CA ALA A 271 11.52 13.47 -0.03
C ALA A 271 12.11 14.12 -1.28
N ALA A 272 11.28 14.39 -2.29
CA ALA A 272 11.68 15.12 -3.49
C ALA A 272 12.11 16.57 -3.18
N ALA A 273 11.38 17.28 -2.32
CA ALA A 273 11.70 18.63 -1.89
C ALA A 273 12.99 18.68 -1.06
N ALA A 274 13.20 17.72 -0.16
CA ALA A 274 14.42 17.62 0.63
C ALA A 274 15.66 17.32 -0.24
N ALA A 275 15.50 16.50 -1.26
CA ALA A 275 16.55 16.18 -2.22
C ALA A 275 16.87 17.34 -3.18
N ALA A 276 15.90 18.23 -3.45
CA ALA A 276 16.09 19.41 -4.31
C ALA A 276 17.02 20.48 -3.68
N GLY A 277 17.29 20.42 -2.36
CA GLY A 277 18.10 21.38 -1.62
C GLY A 277 17.57 22.81 -1.73
N PRO A 278 18.01 23.75 -0.88
CA PRO A 278 17.63 25.14 -1.03
C PRO A 278 18.14 25.65 -2.38
N ALA A 279 17.25 26.13 -3.22
CA ALA A 279 17.59 26.74 -4.51
C ALA A 279 18.71 27.77 -4.27
N ARG A 280 19.91 27.49 -4.77
CA ARG A 280 21.02 28.43 -4.75
C ARG A 280 20.63 29.62 -5.62
N GLY A 281 20.08 30.67 -4.98
CA GLY A 281 19.88 31.95 -5.61
C GLY A 281 21.22 32.45 -6.15
N ARG A 282 21.29 32.59 -7.47
CA ARG A 282 22.34 33.36 -8.12
C ARG A 282 22.14 34.81 -7.73
N ASN A 283 22.64 35.19 -6.54
CA ASN A 283 23.19 36.55 -6.32
C ASN A 283 23.74 36.58 -4.88
N GLY A 284 25.05 36.90 -4.81
CA GLY A 284 25.75 37.01 -3.56
C GLY A 284 25.29 38.19 -2.74
N LYS A 285 25.09 37.92 -1.45
CA LYS A 285 25.56 38.76 -0.32
C LYS A 285 25.30 37.97 0.94
N ALA A 286 26.37 37.67 1.65
CA ALA A 286 26.34 37.05 2.96
C ALA A 286 25.68 37.97 3.97
N THR A 287 24.66 37.48 4.69
CA THR A 287 24.29 38.04 6.00
C THR A 287 24.18 36.86 6.98
N LYS A 288 25.05 36.97 8.00
CA LYS A 288 25.02 36.20 9.24
C LYS A 288 23.71 36.47 9.98
N ALA A 289 22.96 35.45 10.37
CA ALA A 289 22.26 35.44 11.66
C ALA A 289 21.56 34.09 11.86
N ALA A 290 21.90 33.51 12.95
CA ALA A 290 21.09 33.04 14.08
C ALA A 290 20.43 31.67 13.96
N THR A 291 20.96 30.78 14.77
CA THR A 291 20.35 29.59 15.38
C THR A 291 18.98 29.89 15.99
N ALA A 292 17.93 29.13 15.61
CA ALA A 292 16.76 29.00 16.44
C ALA A 292 16.04 27.66 16.12
N SER A 293 15.99 26.84 17.12
CA SER A 293 15.03 25.85 17.61
C SER A 293 13.91 25.34 16.68
N ALA A 294 13.79 24.04 16.73
CA ALA A 294 12.63 23.25 16.27
C ALA A 294 11.32 23.78 16.91
N GLY A 295 10.35 24.09 16.05
CA GLY A 295 9.00 24.48 16.45
C GLY A 295 7.97 23.87 15.48
N ALA A 296 6.97 23.30 16.07
CA ALA A 296 5.82 22.62 15.49
C ALA A 296 5.25 23.23 14.20
N LEU A 297 5.02 22.39 13.20
CA LEU A 297 4.22 22.69 12.03
C LEU A 297 2.74 22.41 12.33
N THR A 298 2.02 23.47 12.72
CA THR A 298 0.56 23.51 12.66
C THR A 298 0.16 24.00 11.27
N ALA A 299 -0.69 23.25 10.60
CA ALA A 299 -1.29 23.61 9.33
C ALA A 299 -2.33 24.74 9.50
N PRO A 300 -2.46 25.68 8.55
CA PRO A 300 -3.53 26.68 8.59
C PRO A 300 -4.84 26.13 8.02
N VAL A 301 -5.92 26.42 8.74
CA VAL A 301 -7.32 26.22 8.33
C VAL A 301 -7.68 27.29 7.30
N PRO A 302 -8.32 26.99 6.17
CA PRO A 302 -8.86 28.03 5.29
C PRO A 302 -10.21 28.54 5.81
N ALA A 303 -10.31 29.86 5.91
CA ALA A 303 -11.50 30.61 6.27
C ALA A 303 -12.56 30.57 5.14
N ALA A 304 -13.82 30.61 5.58
CA ALA A 304 -15.00 30.72 4.76
C ALA A 304 -15.05 32.04 3.98
N ALA A 305 -15.55 31.99 2.75
CA ALA A 305 -16.02 33.16 2.03
C ALA A 305 -17.47 32.94 1.66
N GLU A 306 -18.31 33.86 2.14
CA GLU A 306 -19.71 34.04 1.82
C GLU A 306 -19.89 34.75 0.49
N ASP A 307 -21.08 34.59 -0.04
CA ASP A 307 -21.86 35.43 -0.95
C ASP A 307 -22.17 34.91 -2.35
N ALA A 308 -23.49 34.59 -2.44
CA ALA A 308 -24.25 34.43 -3.66
C ALA A 308 -24.76 35.80 -4.17
N PRO A 309 -25.29 35.92 -5.42
CA PRO A 309 -26.73 35.95 -5.53
C PRO A 309 -27.34 35.26 -6.78
N PRO A 310 -28.67 35.22 -6.90
CA PRO A 310 -29.42 34.26 -7.69
C PRO A 310 -29.86 34.79 -9.05
N VAL A 311 -30.15 33.93 -10.03
CA VAL A 311 -31.05 34.26 -11.15
C VAL A 311 -31.98 33.09 -11.49
N ALA A 312 -33.22 33.49 -11.73
CA ALA A 312 -34.45 32.75 -11.77
C ALA A 312 -34.73 31.95 -13.06
N ALA A 313 -35.49 30.89 -12.85
CA ALA A 313 -36.71 30.39 -13.51
C ALA A 313 -36.83 30.41 -15.06
N ASN A 314 -37.13 29.24 -15.67
CA ASN A 314 -38.47 29.02 -16.19
C ASN A 314 -38.75 27.56 -16.59
N ALA A 315 -39.98 27.21 -16.42
CA ALA A 315 -40.70 25.98 -16.51
C ALA A 315 -40.72 25.27 -17.88
N ALA A 316 -40.83 23.94 -17.82
CA ALA A 316 -41.80 23.18 -18.62
C ALA A 316 -42.04 21.82 -17.94
N GLN A 317 -43.32 21.59 -17.64
CA GLN A 317 -43.90 20.34 -17.18
C GLN A 317 -43.86 19.31 -18.32
N ASP A 318 -43.52 18.01 -18.02
CA ASP A 318 -44.44 16.89 -18.22
C ASP A 318 -43.81 15.55 -17.82
N ALA A 319 -44.66 14.76 -17.18
CA ALA A 319 -44.62 13.29 -17.06
C ALA A 319 -43.51 12.63 -16.25
N ALA A 320 -43.89 12.26 -15.01
CA ALA A 320 -43.22 11.19 -14.22
C ALA A 320 -43.41 9.78 -14.83
N PRO A 321 -42.42 8.91 -14.62
CA PRO A 321 -42.78 7.69 -13.89
C PRO A 321 -41.98 7.54 -12.59
N VAL A 322 -42.69 7.04 -11.59
CA VAL A 322 -42.21 6.65 -10.29
C VAL A 322 -41.08 5.62 -10.42
N ALA A 323 -39.87 6.00 -10.04
CA ALA A 323 -38.76 5.08 -9.82
C ALA A 323 -37.89 5.62 -8.70
N ALA A 324 -38.02 4.96 -7.55
CA ALA A 324 -37.05 4.77 -6.48
C ALA A 324 -36.06 5.93 -6.20
N GLU A 325 -36.33 6.62 -5.14
CA GLU A 325 -35.38 7.39 -4.35
C GLU A 325 -34.27 6.46 -3.81
N ASP A 326 -33.12 6.45 -4.49
CA ASP A 326 -31.83 6.07 -3.90
C ASP A 326 -30.69 6.66 -4.75
N ALA A 327 -30.64 7.97 -4.87
CA ALA A 327 -29.68 8.66 -5.71
C ALA A 327 -29.09 9.89 -4.98
N SER A 328 -28.22 9.64 -3.98
CA SER A 328 -27.34 10.72 -3.49
C SER A 328 -26.06 10.26 -2.74
N VAL A 329 -25.64 9.00 -2.83
CA VAL A 329 -24.31 8.60 -2.36
C VAL A 329 -23.41 8.44 -3.58
N PRO A 330 -22.32 9.22 -3.75
CA PRO A 330 -21.38 9.01 -4.84
C PRO A 330 -20.90 7.54 -4.78
N ARG A 331 -21.18 6.76 -5.81
CA ARG A 331 -20.65 5.41 -5.91
C ARG A 331 -19.13 5.52 -6.07
N LEU A 332 -18.37 4.91 -5.17
CA LEU A 332 -16.93 4.77 -5.28
C LEU A 332 -16.56 4.24 -6.69
N ALA A 333 -15.45 4.71 -7.24
CA ALA A 333 -14.94 4.17 -8.49
C ALA A 333 -14.68 2.65 -8.35
N ALA A 334 -14.69 1.91 -9.44
CA ALA A 334 -14.53 0.44 -9.40
C ALA A 334 -13.18 0.03 -8.79
N ALA A 335 -12.13 0.81 -9.02
CA ALA A 335 -10.80 0.64 -8.43
C ALA A 335 -10.83 0.81 -6.92
N ASP A 336 -11.42 1.92 -6.45
CA ASP A 336 -11.50 2.25 -5.02
C ASP A 336 -12.30 1.19 -4.27
N ARG A 337 -13.35 0.64 -4.89
CA ARG A 337 -14.13 -0.47 -4.29
C ARG A 337 -13.32 -1.74 -4.15
N ARG A 338 -12.45 -2.07 -5.12
CA ARG A 338 -11.59 -3.24 -5.05
C ARG A 338 -10.50 -3.07 -4.01
N SER A 339 -9.83 -1.91 -3.98
CA SER A 339 -8.84 -1.57 -2.95
C SER A 339 -9.44 -1.66 -1.55
N ALA A 340 -10.59 -1.01 -1.33
CA ALA A 340 -11.31 -1.07 -0.05
C ALA A 340 -11.70 -2.50 0.36
N ALA A 341 -12.10 -3.34 -0.61
CA ALA A 341 -12.39 -4.74 -0.33
C ALA A 341 -11.13 -5.51 0.10
N SER A 342 -10.01 -5.33 -0.58
CA SER A 342 -8.73 -5.95 -0.21
C SER A 342 -8.26 -5.50 1.17
N THR A 343 -8.35 -4.22 1.48
CA THR A 343 -8.02 -3.66 2.80
C THR A 343 -8.93 -4.25 3.89
N LEU A 344 -10.22 -4.38 3.62
CA LEU A 344 -11.17 -4.96 4.57
C LEU A 344 -10.88 -6.45 4.79
N LEU A 345 -10.54 -7.22 3.75
CA LEU A 345 -10.13 -8.62 3.84
C LEU A 345 -8.89 -8.80 4.72
N GLU A 346 -7.88 -7.96 4.55
CA GLU A 346 -6.66 -8.00 5.37
C GLU A 346 -6.95 -7.75 6.86
N ILE A 347 -7.78 -6.75 7.17
CA ILE A 347 -8.16 -6.46 8.56
C ILE A 347 -8.97 -7.61 9.13
N TRP A 348 -9.90 -8.19 8.36
CA TRP A 348 -10.73 -9.31 8.77
C TRP A 348 -9.89 -10.56 9.07
N ALA A 349 -8.93 -10.88 8.18
CA ALA A 349 -7.98 -11.96 8.44
C ALA A 349 -7.14 -11.70 9.71
N SER A 350 -6.75 -10.45 9.97
CA SER A 350 -6.02 -10.07 11.18
C SER A 350 -6.85 -10.30 12.44
N ILE A 351 -8.13 -9.93 12.45
CA ILE A 351 -9.05 -10.16 13.57
C ILE A 351 -9.29 -11.66 13.75
N GLY A 352 -9.53 -12.42 12.67
CA GLY A 352 -9.69 -13.87 12.73
C GLY A 352 -8.47 -14.57 13.35
N ARG A 353 -7.26 -14.15 12.93
CA ARG A 353 -6.02 -14.61 13.54
C ARG A 353 -5.96 -14.28 15.04
N ASP A 354 -6.28 -13.05 15.41
CA ASP A 354 -6.22 -12.59 16.80
C ASP A 354 -7.22 -13.33 17.70
N ILE A 355 -8.42 -13.67 17.21
CA ILE A 355 -9.35 -14.56 17.92
C ILE A 355 -8.72 -15.94 18.14
N SER A 356 -8.07 -16.54 17.12
CA SER A 356 -7.37 -17.82 17.25
C SER A 356 -6.25 -17.75 18.28
N VAL A 357 -5.47 -16.68 18.30
CA VAL A 357 -4.40 -16.45 19.27
C VAL A 357 -4.95 -16.27 20.69
N ALA A 358 -6.08 -15.57 20.84
CA ALA A 358 -6.77 -15.40 22.11
C ALA A 358 -7.29 -16.75 22.66
N GLN A 359 -7.84 -17.61 21.78
CA GLN A 359 -8.27 -18.99 22.13
C GLN A 359 -7.11 -19.83 22.66
N ALA A 360 -5.90 -19.63 22.12
CA ALA A 360 -4.68 -20.31 22.57
C ALA A 360 -4.01 -19.65 23.80
N GLY A 361 -4.63 -18.63 24.39
CA GLY A 361 -4.06 -17.91 25.55
C GLY A 361 -2.94 -16.92 25.23
N GLY A 362 -2.72 -16.61 23.94
CA GLY A 362 -1.61 -15.80 23.44
C GLY A 362 -1.84 -14.29 23.51
N GLY A 363 -2.32 -13.73 24.61
CA GLY A 363 -2.63 -12.30 24.75
C GLY A 363 -1.52 -11.32 24.33
N PRO A 364 -0.23 -11.53 24.66
CA PRO A 364 0.85 -10.63 24.24
C PRO A 364 1.11 -10.62 22.73
N GLN A 365 0.68 -11.64 21.98
CA GLN A 365 0.86 -11.78 20.53
C GLN A 365 -0.28 -11.20 19.69
N LEU A 366 -1.32 -10.66 20.32
CA LEU A 366 -2.41 -9.99 19.62
C LEU A 366 -1.91 -8.74 18.91
N ARG A 367 -2.39 -8.53 17.69
CA ARG A 367 -2.08 -7.34 16.87
C ARG A 367 -2.93 -6.15 17.32
N GLU A 368 -4.22 -6.41 17.57
CA GLU A 368 -5.20 -5.41 18.01
C GLU A 368 -5.16 -5.26 19.53
N VAL A 369 -4.19 -4.49 20.01
CA VAL A 369 -3.96 -4.29 21.45
C VAL A 369 -5.12 -3.58 22.14
N GLU A 370 -5.80 -2.70 21.43
CA GLU A 370 -6.95 -1.94 21.95
C GLU A 370 -8.21 -2.79 22.11
N LEU A 371 -8.27 -3.95 21.43
CA LEU A 371 -9.40 -4.88 21.47
C LEU A 371 -9.10 -6.15 22.28
N VAL A 372 -8.01 -6.18 23.07
CA VAL A 372 -7.57 -7.39 23.81
C VAL A 372 -8.66 -7.94 24.71
N ASP A 373 -9.35 -7.09 25.45
CA ASP A 373 -10.39 -7.53 26.40
C ASP A 373 -11.64 -8.01 25.67
N GLU A 374 -12.03 -7.34 24.59
CA GLU A 374 -13.17 -7.72 23.72
C GLU A 374 -12.86 -9.05 23.03
N LEU A 375 -11.65 -9.21 22.46
CA LEU A 375 -11.22 -10.44 21.79
C LEU A 375 -11.17 -11.62 22.76
N ARG A 376 -10.68 -11.41 23.99
CA ARG A 376 -10.68 -12.45 25.05
C ARG A 376 -12.08 -12.85 25.47
N ALA A 377 -13.01 -11.89 25.52
CA ALA A 377 -14.39 -12.16 25.90
C ALA A 377 -15.13 -12.96 24.82
N VAL A 378 -14.89 -12.70 23.54
CA VAL A 378 -15.59 -13.38 22.42
C VAL A 378 -14.91 -14.68 22.00
N ALA A 379 -13.61 -14.83 22.18
CA ALA A 379 -12.83 -15.98 21.72
C ALA A 379 -13.39 -17.35 22.17
N PRO A 380 -13.81 -17.55 23.44
CA PRO A 380 -14.38 -18.84 23.88
C PRO A 380 -15.72 -19.18 23.22
N ALA A 381 -16.47 -18.17 22.75
CA ALA A 381 -17.79 -18.34 22.17
C ALA A 381 -17.76 -18.57 20.65
N VAL A 382 -16.59 -18.60 20.03
CA VAL A 382 -16.40 -18.81 18.59
C VAL A 382 -15.82 -20.19 18.34
N SER A 383 -16.44 -20.99 17.47
CA SER A 383 -15.91 -22.31 17.11
C SER A 383 -14.58 -22.21 16.35
N PRO A 384 -13.50 -22.88 16.81
CA PRO A 384 -12.21 -22.89 16.11
C PRO A 384 -12.32 -23.40 14.66
N ALA A 385 -13.15 -24.44 14.44
CA ALA A 385 -13.35 -25.00 13.09
C ALA A 385 -13.99 -24.00 12.12
N SER A 386 -15.00 -23.24 12.58
CA SER A 386 -15.62 -22.20 11.76
C SER A 386 -14.67 -21.06 11.45
N LEU A 387 -13.79 -20.73 12.37
CA LEU A 387 -12.78 -19.68 12.19
C LEU A 387 -11.70 -20.09 11.17
N VAL A 388 -11.21 -21.34 11.24
CA VAL A 388 -10.28 -21.90 10.25
C VAL A 388 -10.91 -21.91 8.85
N SER A 389 -12.15 -22.38 8.72
CA SER A 389 -12.88 -22.37 7.46
C SER A 389 -13.10 -20.99 6.89
N PHE A 390 -13.34 -20.00 7.77
CA PHE A 390 -13.45 -18.60 7.38
C PHE A 390 -12.12 -18.04 6.86
N LEU A 391 -11.01 -18.26 7.57
CA LEU A 391 -9.69 -17.79 7.15
C LEU A 391 -9.25 -18.40 5.81
N ALA A 392 -9.55 -19.68 5.56
CA ALA A 392 -9.34 -20.31 4.26
C ALA A 392 -10.13 -19.60 3.16
N ARG A 393 -11.41 -19.29 3.43
CA ARG A 393 -12.28 -18.57 2.48
C ARG A 393 -11.82 -17.14 2.22
N VAL A 394 -11.24 -16.45 3.21
CA VAL A 394 -10.62 -15.12 2.98
C VAL A 394 -9.51 -15.22 1.93
N GLY A 395 -8.65 -16.24 2.01
CA GLY A 395 -7.61 -16.48 1.00
C GLY A 395 -8.17 -16.75 -0.40
N GLU A 396 -9.21 -17.59 -0.51
CA GLU A 396 -9.89 -17.86 -1.79
C GLU A 396 -10.50 -16.60 -2.40
N ILE A 397 -11.20 -15.80 -1.60
CA ILE A 397 -11.83 -14.55 -2.05
C ILE A 397 -10.78 -13.50 -2.43
N SER A 398 -9.65 -13.43 -1.75
CA SER A 398 -8.56 -12.54 -2.13
C SER A 398 -8.08 -12.84 -3.55
N ASN A 399 -7.85 -14.11 -3.88
CA ASN A 399 -7.45 -14.52 -5.22
C ASN A 399 -8.54 -14.20 -6.26
N GLN A 400 -9.83 -14.44 -5.93
CA GLN A 400 -10.96 -14.15 -6.82
C GLN A 400 -11.13 -12.64 -7.09
N LEU A 401 -10.80 -11.76 -6.14
CA LEU A 401 -10.80 -10.29 -6.37
C LEU A 401 -9.76 -9.89 -7.43
N ASP A 402 -8.63 -10.57 -7.47
CA ASP A 402 -7.60 -10.38 -8.50
C ASP A 402 -8.07 -10.87 -9.88
N GLU A 403 -8.94 -11.88 -9.92
CA GLU A 403 -9.59 -12.45 -11.13
C GLU A 403 -10.85 -11.70 -11.59
N ASN A 404 -11.12 -10.47 -11.11
CA ASN A 404 -12.25 -9.61 -11.49
C ASN A 404 -13.65 -10.03 -10.95
N VAL A 405 -13.75 -10.77 -9.88
CA VAL A 405 -15.03 -10.95 -9.16
C VAL A 405 -15.50 -9.61 -8.58
N GLY A 406 -16.82 -9.39 -8.58
CA GLY A 406 -17.40 -8.16 -8.03
C GLY A 406 -17.15 -8.05 -6.53
N PRO A 407 -16.46 -6.98 -6.05
CA PRO A 407 -16.02 -6.87 -4.66
C PRO A 407 -17.19 -6.87 -3.66
N GLU A 408 -18.33 -6.30 -4.01
CA GLU A 408 -19.50 -6.24 -3.14
C GLU A 408 -20.07 -7.62 -2.85
N LEU A 409 -20.21 -8.47 -3.89
CA LEU A 409 -20.68 -9.84 -3.73
C LEU A 409 -19.69 -10.69 -2.91
N ALA A 410 -18.41 -10.53 -3.16
CA ALA A 410 -17.35 -11.22 -2.44
C ALA A 410 -17.40 -10.90 -0.93
N LEU A 411 -17.56 -9.63 -0.58
CA LEU A 411 -17.68 -9.17 0.80
C LEU A 411 -19.00 -9.63 1.46
N ASP A 412 -20.12 -9.63 0.73
CA ASP A 412 -21.40 -10.13 1.23
C ASP A 412 -21.31 -11.64 1.59
N VAL A 413 -20.69 -12.44 0.71
CA VAL A 413 -20.44 -13.87 0.97
C VAL A 413 -19.57 -14.06 2.21
N LEU A 414 -18.54 -13.23 2.36
CA LEU A 414 -17.64 -13.28 3.51
C LEU A 414 -18.36 -12.89 4.81
N ALA A 415 -19.15 -11.82 4.80
CA ALA A 415 -19.95 -11.39 5.95
C ALA A 415 -20.91 -12.47 6.44
N LEU A 416 -21.51 -13.22 5.51
CA LEU A 416 -22.41 -14.33 5.85
C LEU A 416 -21.65 -15.56 6.36
N SER A 417 -20.40 -15.76 5.96
CA SER A 417 -19.54 -16.85 6.42
C SER A 417 -18.78 -16.53 7.70
N TRP A 418 -18.79 -15.27 8.17
CA TRP A 418 -18.15 -14.88 9.43
C TRP A 418 -18.74 -15.66 10.61
N PRO A 419 -17.91 -16.26 11.49
CA PRO A 419 -18.39 -17.03 12.62
C PRO A 419 -19.43 -16.29 13.46
N ARG A 420 -20.29 -17.03 14.14
CA ARG A 420 -21.22 -16.49 15.14
C ARG A 420 -20.81 -16.97 16.52
N THR A 421 -21.05 -16.14 17.52
CA THR A 421 -21.02 -16.61 18.90
C THR A 421 -22.15 -17.63 19.11
N GLU A 422 -21.94 -18.63 19.95
CA GLU A 422 -22.94 -19.66 20.24
C GLU A 422 -24.28 -19.06 20.74
N ALA A 423 -24.22 -17.97 21.51
CA ALA A 423 -25.40 -17.23 21.93
C ALA A 423 -26.19 -16.62 20.76
N ALA A 424 -25.49 -16.09 19.76
CA ALA A 424 -26.12 -15.53 18.55
C ALA A 424 -26.59 -16.60 17.55
N ALA A 425 -25.97 -17.78 17.56
CA ALA A 425 -26.38 -18.93 16.73
C ALA A 425 -27.70 -19.55 17.22
N ASN A 426 -27.95 -19.52 18.53
CA ASN A 426 -29.13 -20.10 19.16
C ASN A 426 -30.29 -19.09 19.32
N ALA A 427 -30.11 -17.80 18.95
CA ALA A 427 -31.17 -16.81 19.01
C ALA A 427 -32.21 -17.06 17.90
N PRO A 428 -33.53 -17.03 18.20
CA PRO A 428 -34.58 -17.20 17.19
C PRO A 428 -34.49 -16.10 16.13
N ALA A 429 -34.66 -16.46 14.86
CA ALA A 429 -34.44 -15.62 13.68
C ALA A 429 -35.29 -14.32 13.62
N ASN A 430 -36.18 -14.08 14.58
CA ASN A 430 -37.17 -12.97 14.60
C ASN A 430 -37.24 -12.19 15.93
N ALA A 431 -36.14 -12.02 16.67
CA ALA A 431 -36.17 -11.11 17.82
C ALA A 431 -36.01 -9.65 17.33
N PRO A 432 -36.94 -8.70 17.62
CA PRO A 432 -36.78 -7.31 17.27
C PRO A 432 -35.63 -6.70 18.08
N ALA A 433 -34.83 -5.85 17.43
CA ALA A 433 -33.73 -5.13 18.06
C ALA A 433 -34.22 -4.32 19.25
N GLY A 434 -33.95 -4.78 20.46
CA GLY A 434 -34.31 -4.07 21.69
C GLY A 434 -33.46 -2.81 21.79
N HIS A 435 -34.15 -1.66 21.79
CA HIS A 435 -33.56 -0.37 22.16
C HIS A 435 -32.98 -0.48 23.59
N ARG A 436 -31.65 -0.49 23.70
CA ARG A 436 -31.01 -0.20 24.99
C ARG A 436 -31.03 1.32 25.20
N ARG A 437 -31.70 1.74 26.26
CA ARG A 437 -31.69 3.12 26.79
C ARG A 437 -30.33 3.41 27.43
#